data_aca27305c459c8fb4aafd7d8b530ab94
#
_entry.id   aca27305c459c8fb4aafd7d8b530ab94
#
_cell.length_a   1.000
_cell.length_b   1.000
_cell.length_c   1.000
_cell.angle_alpha   90.00
_cell.angle_beta   90.00
_cell.angle_gamma   90.00
#
_symmetry.space_group_name_H-M   'P 1'
#
loop_
_entity.id
_entity.type
_entity.pdbx_description
1 polymer ?
#
loop_
_entity_poly.entity_id
_entity_poly.type
_entity_poly.pdbx_seq_one_letter_code
_entity_poly.pdbx_strand_id
1 'polypeptide(L)'
;MKIAVCGKGGCGKSTVTSLLAKALARRGKEILVIDSDESNYGLHRQLGMKLPRDFTDYFGGKQNVLNDMMLSKFTHQFFEETWTIDDIPEDYYSLKDGVKLMSSGKIHQANEGCSCAMGTVMTQFIQNLRLTEDQFALMDMEAGIEHFGRGIDNGVDLILIIIDPSYESLQLSKKIGELSESIRKPFYYVLNKVTKENQEMMYEAVWNSSRVAVSLSANSGIMREGLMGKELLEKPDAIENLT
;
A
#
# COMPACT_ATOMS: atom_id res chain seq x y z
N MET A 1 -5.20 -11.51 6.22
CA MET A 1 -3.78 -11.33 5.87
C MET A 1 -3.48 -9.87 5.60
N LYS A 2 -2.33 -9.36 6.06
CA LYS A 2 -1.88 -7.97 5.91
C LYS A 2 -0.71 -7.90 4.92
N ILE A 3 -0.84 -7.10 3.86
CA ILE A 3 0.13 -7.04 2.76
C ILE A 3 0.60 -5.60 2.58
N ALA A 4 1.92 -5.37 2.64
CA ALA A 4 2.52 -4.10 2.26
C ALA A 4 2.90 -4.11 0.77
N VAL A 5 2.48 -3.10 0.03
CA VAL A 5 2.82 -2.92 -1.39
C VAL A 5 3.88 -1.83 -1.51
N CYS A 6 5.10 -2.23 -1.82
CA CYS A 6 6.30 -1.40 -1.80
C CYS A 6 6.89 -1.25 -3.21
N GLY A 7 7.79 -0.29 -3.38
CA GLY A 7 8.53 -0.09 -4.62
C GLY A 7 8.81 1.38 -4.92
N LYS A 8 9.46 1.63 -6.05
CA LYS A 8 9.87 2.96 -6.51
C LYS A 8 8.66 3.86 -6.79
N GLY A 9 8.84 5.17 -6.67
CA GLY A 9 7.88 6.16 -7.16
C GLY A 9 7.54 5.96 -8.65
N GLY A 10 6.26 5.89 -8.98
CA GLY A 10 5.80 5.68 -10.35
C GLY A 10 5.86 4.24 -10.89
N CYS A 11 6.34 3.25 -10.12
CA CYS A 11 6.39 1.85 -10.58
C CYS A 11 5.00 1.19 -10.70
N GLY A 12 3.95 1.80 -10.13
CA GLY A 12 2.57 1.32 -10.22
C GLY A 12 2.03 0.65 -8.95
N LYS A 13 2.56 0.95 -7.78
CA LYS A 13 2.07 0.42 -6.48
C LYS A 13 0.57 0.57 -6.34
N SER A 14 0.06 1.81 -6.41
CA SER A 14 -1.38 2.11 -6.25
C SER A 14 -2.24 1.40 -7.30
N THR A 15 -1.73 1.27 -8.52
CA THR A 15 -2.42 0.52 -9.59
C THR A 15 -2.53 -0.96 -9.23
N VAL A 16 -1.44 -1.60 -8.82
CA VAL A 16 -1.44 -3.01 -8.42
C VAL A 16 -2.30 -3.21 -7.17
N THR A 17 -2.21 -2.31 -6.18
CA THR A 17 -3.05 -2.34 -4.97
C THR A 17 -4.54 -2.29 -5.34
N SER A 18 -4.94 -1.36 -6.22
CA SER A 18 -6.33 -1.22 -6.66
C SER A 18 -6.84 -2.46 -7.41
N LEU A 19 -6.05 -2.98 -8.33
CA LEU A 19 -6.41 -4.18 -9.11
C LEU A 19 -6.52 -5.42 -8.21
N LEU A 20 -5.57 -5.61 -7.30
CA LEU A 20 -5.56 -6.72 -6.35
C LEU A 20 -6.74 -6.64 -5.38
N ALA A 21 -7.03 -5.45 -4.84
CA ALA A 21 -8.18 -5.24 -3.96
C ALA A 21 -9.49 -5.63 -4.65
N LYS A 22 -9.69 -5.14 -5.87
CA LYS A 22 -10.90 -5.47 -6.66
C LYS A 22 -10.98 -6.96 -7.03
N ALA A 23 -9.86 -7.61 -7.33
CA ALA A 23 -9.83 -9.04 -7.65
C ALA A 23 -10.20 -9.90 -6.42
N LEU A 24 -9.62 -9.61 -5.26
CA LEU A 24 -9.96 -10.29 -4.00
C LEU A 24 -11.42 -10.08 -3.60
N ALA A 25 -11.94 -8.85 -3.73
CA ALA A 25 -13.35 -8.54 -3.43
C ALA A 25 -14.31 -9.31 -4.35
N ARG A 26 -14.00 -9.47 -5.64
CA ARG A 26 -14.77 -10.30 -6.56
C ARG A 26 -14.82 -11.78 -6.14
N ARG A 27 -13.86 -12.24 -5.37
CA ARG A 27 -13.84 -13.60 -4.78
C ARG A 27 -14.54 -13.68 -3.42
N GLY A 28 -15.26 -12.64 -3.05
CA GLY A 28 -16.03 -12.58 -1.80
C GLY A 28 -15.19 -12.31 -0.56
N LYS A 29 -13.94 -11.83 -0.72
CA LYS A 29 -13.12 -11.39 0.41
C LYS A 29 -13.48 -9.96 0.80
N GLU A 30 -13.36 -9.66 2.09
CA GLU A 30 -13.49 -8.32 2.63
C GLU A 30 -12.12 -7.63 2.64
N ILE A 31 -12.04 -6.47 1.99
CA ILE A 31 -10.75 -5.81 1.74
C ILE A 31 -10.72 -4.45 2.41
N LEU A 32 -9.67 -4.23 3.21
CA LEU A 32 -9.26 -2.91 3.68
C LEU A 32 -8.05 -2.45 2.87
N VAL A 33 -8.20 -1.40 2.09
CA VAL A 33 -7.08 -0.70 1.44
C VAL A 33 -6.68 0.48 2.32
N ILE A 34 -5.40 0.57 2.64
CA ILE A 34 -4.82 1.65 3.45
C ILE A 34 -3.91 2.48 2.53
N ASP A 35 -4.32 3.72 2.26
CA ASP A 35 -3.50 4.69 1.53
C ASP A 35 -2.53 5.37 2.51
N SER A 36 -1.27 4.95 2.46
CA SER A 36 -0.19 5.48 3.32
C SER A 36 0.74 6.44 2.60
N ASP A 37 0.48 6.77 1.34
CA ASP A 37 1.24 7.76 0.57
C ASP A 37 0.55 9.13 0.66
N GLU A 38 1.08 10.01 1.50
CA GLU A 38 0.52 11.35 1.75
C GLU A 38 0.59 12.27 0.52
N SER A 39 1.43 11.94 -0.46
CA SER A 39 1.62 12.71 -1.69
C SER A 39 0.75 12.25 -2.85
N ASN A 40 0.21 11.03 -2.79
CA ASN A 40 -0.57 10.41 -3.86
C ASN A 40 -2.07 10.64 -3.69
N TYR A 41 -2.68 11.32 -4.63
CA TYR A 41 -4.14 11.56 -4.70
C TYR A 41 -4.84 10.68 -5.75
N GLY A 42 -4.23 9.56 -6.16
CA GLY A 42 -4.72 8.72 -7.25
C GLY A 42 -5.50 7.48 -6.80
N LEU A 43 -5.16 6.88 -5.66
CA LEU A 43 -5.65 5.57 -5.24
C LEU A 43 -7.19 5.52 -5.11
N HIS A 44 -7.80 6.50 -4.44
CA HIS A 44 -9.26 6.57 -4.29
C HIS A 44 -10.00 6.64 -5.64
N ARG A 45 -9.42 7.36 -6.62
CA ARG A 45 -9.99 7.47 -7.98
C ARG A 45 -9.90 6.14 -8.72
N GLN A 46 -8.75 5.46 -8.62
CA GLN A 46 -8.56 4.15 -9.24
C GLN A 46 -9.53 3.11 -8.68
N LEU A 47 -9.91 3.22 -7.41
CA LEU A 47 -10.94 2.40 -6.78
C LEU A 47 -12.37 2.87 -7.11
N GLY A 48 -12.53 4.04 -7.75
CA GLY A 48 -13.85 4.63 -8.04
C GLY A 48 -14.57 5.15 -6.80
N MET A 49 -13.82 5.64 -5.82
CA MET A 49 -14.31 6.10 -4.52
C MET A 49 -14.01 7.59 -4.29
N LYS A 50 -14.67 8.16 -3.29
CA LYS A 50 -14.27 9.46 -2.73
C LYS A 50 -13.06 9.27 -1.82
N LEU A 51 -12.22 10.30 -1.71
CA LEU A 51 -11.16 10.31 -0.70
C LEU A 51 -11.84 10.39 0.68
N PRO A 52 -11.59 9.44 1.59
CA PRO A 52 -12.11 9.53 2.96
C PRO A 52 -11.38 10.63 3.74
N ARG A 53 -11.92 10.98 4.90
CA ARG A 53 -11.27 11.88 5.85
C ARG A 53 -9.94 11.28 6.32
N ASP A 54 -8.96 12.13 6.58
CA ASP A 54 -7.65 11.72 7.09
C ASP A 54 -7.79 11.02 8.45
N PHE A 55 -7.28 9.80 8.57
CA PHE A 55 -7.42 9.01 9.81
C PHE A 55 -6.68 9.63 11.00
N THR A 56 -5.64 10.41 10.75
CA THR A 56 -4.98 11.20 11.81
C THR A 56 -5.91 12.20 12.48
N ASP A 57 -7.00 12.62 11.82
CA ASP A 57 -8.00 13.53 12.43
C ASP A 57 -8.80 12.85 13.54
N TYR A 58 -8.89 11.52 13.56
CA TYR A 58 -9.49 10.77 14.66
C TYR A 58 -8.73 11.01 15.98
N PHE A 59 -7.43 11.27 15.89
CA PHE A 59 -6.54 11.60 17.02
C PHE A 59 -6.32 13.11 17.17
N GLY A 60 -7.22 13.95 16.64
CA GLY A 60 -7.13 15.40 16.73
C GLY A 60 -6.25 16.07 15.67
N GLY A 61 -5.86 15.35 14.64
CA GLY A 61 -5.07 15.84 13.51
C GLY A 61 -3.55 15.70 13.69
N LYS A 62 -2.84 15.90 12.61
CA LYS A 62 -1.38 15.70 12.53
C LYS A 62 -0.58 16.43 13.61
N GLN A 63 -0.97 17.67 13.92
CA GLN A 63 -0.27 18.49 14.91
C GLN A 63 -0.44 17.92 16.32
N ASN A 64 -1.63 17.46 16.70
CA ASN A 64 -1.88 16.85 18.00
C ASN A 64 -1.13 15.52 18.11
N VAL A 65 -1.20 14.67 17.09
CA VAL A 65 -0.42 13.42 17.03
C VAL A 65 1.06 13.69 17.23
N LEU A 66 1.62 14.70 16.55
CA LEU A 66 3.03 15.07 16.71
C LEU A 66 3.36 15.56 18.12
N ASN A 67 2.48 16.38 18.71
CA ASN A 67 2.65 16.87 20.07
C ASN A 67 2.64 15.71 21.08
N ASP A 68 1.70 14.78 20.97
CA ASP A 68 1.63 13.61 21.86
C ASP A 68 2.86 12.71 21.74
N MET A 69 3.34 12.51 20.51
CA MET A 69 4.60 11.80 20.26
C MET A 69 5.79 12.49 20.93
N MET A 70 5.92 13.81 20.80
CA MET A 70 7.02 14.58 21.38
C MET A 70 6.96 14.60 22.91
N LEU A 71 5.80 14.85 23.50
CA LEU A 71 5.58 14.86 24.95
C LEU A 71 5.90 13.51 25.59
N SER A 72 5.54 12.43 24.92
CA SER A 72 5.81 11.06 25.36
C SER A 72 7.21 10.55 25.01
N LYS A 73 8.06 11.36 24.38
CA LYS A 73 9.36 10.93 23.82
C LYS A 73 9.22 9.75 22.84
N PHE A 74 8.20 9.81 21.98
CA PHE A 74 7.85 8.79 20.97
C PHE A 74 7.39 7.44 21.53
N THR A 75 6.91 7.39 22.77
CA THR A 75 6.36 6.17 23.36
C THR A 75 4.84 6.17 23.45
N HIS A 76 4.15 7.19 22.90
CA HIS A 76 2.69 7.30 22.93
C HIS A 76 2.03 6.13 22.20
N GLN A 77 1.03 5.53 22.86
CA GLN A 77 0.22 4.47 22.28
C GLN A 77 -1.14 5.06 21.87
N PHE A 78 -1.38 5.14 20.56
CA PHE A 78 -2.62 5.63 19.98
C PHE A 78 -3.73 4.56 19.99
N PHE A 79 -3.35 3.29 20.11
CA PHE A 79 -4.25 2.15 20.15
C PHE A 79 -3.98 1.33 21.40
N GLU A 80 -4.90 1.40 22.36
CA GLU A 80 -4.83 0.65 23.62
C GLU A 80 -5.43 -0.75 23.46
N GLU A 81 -6.35 -0.91 22.50
CA GLU A 81 -7.08 -2.15 22.23
C GLU A 81 -6.83 -2.66 20.81
N THR A 82 -7.15 -3.93 20.62
CA THR A 82 -7.16 -4.57 19.31
C THR A 82 -8.32 -4.01 18.48
N TRP A 83 -8.06 -3.67 17.23
CA TRP A 83 -9.03 -3.19 16.25
C TRP A 83 -9.33 -4.25 15.20
N THR A 84 -10.54 -4.24 14.69
CA THR A 84 -11.00 -4.96 13.50
C THR A 84 -11.33 -3.97 12.39
N ILE A 85 -11.66 -4.46 11.19
CA ILE A 85 -12.09 -3.59 10.09
C ILE A 85 -13.39 -2.83 10.43
N ASP A 86 -14.23 -3.42 11.29
CA ASP A 86 -15.53 -2.85 11.67
C ASP A 86 -15.42 -1.76 12.74
N ASP A 87 -14.30 -1.70 13.45
CA ASP A 87 -14.06 -0.63 14.45
C ASP A 87 -13.64 0.70 13.81
N ILE A 88 -13.35 0.72 12.48
CA ILE A 88 -13.02 1.95 11.77
C ILE A 88 -14.28 2.80 11.64
N PRO A 89 -14.31 4.05 12.20
CA PRO A 89 -15.51 4.88 12.14
C PRO A 89 -15.87 5.28 10.71
N GLU A 90 -17.15 5.40 10.40
CA GLU A 90 -17.69 5.61 9.05
C GLU A 90 -17.12 6.83 8.32
N ASP A 91 -16.79 7.90 9.05
CA ASP A 91 -16.21 9.13 8.50
C ASP A 91 -14.79 8.92 7.92
N TYR A 92 -14.10 7.84 8.32
CA TYR A 92 -12.69 7.60 8.01
C TYR A 92 -12.47 6.53 6.95
N TYR A 93 -13.53 6.02 6.33
CA TYR A 93 -13.40 5.15 5.17
C TYR A 93 -14.42 5.47 4.08
N SER A 94 -14.11 5.05 2.87
CA SER A 94 -15.05 4.94 1.76
C SER A 94 -15.25 3.48 1.43
N LEU A 95 -16.48 3.06 1.11
CA LEU A 95 -16.81 1.67 0.80
C LEU A 95 -17.40 1.56 -0.60
N LYS A 96 -16.89 0.60 -1.38
CA LYS A 96 -17.45 0.23 -2.69
C LYS A 96 -17.07 -1.20 -3.03
N ASP A 97 -18.04 -1.98 -3.50
CA ASP A 97 -17.87 -3.34 -4.05
C ASP A 97 -17.04 -4.27 -3.15
N GLY A 98 -17.24 -4.22 -1.81
CA GLY A 98 -16.53 -5.05 -0.84
C GLY A 98 -15.13 -4.54 -0.46
N VAL A 99 -14.74 -3.36 -0.95
CA VAL A 99 -13.46 -2.72 -0.62
C VAL A 99 -13.72 -1.50 0.26
N LYS A 100 -13.18 -1.49 1.48
CA LYS A 100 -13.05 -0.30 2.32
C LYS A 100 -11.72 0.39 2.01
N LEU A 101 -11.73 1.70 1.79
CA LEU A 101 -10.54 2.53 1.62
C LEU A 101 -10.39 3.46 2.81
N MET A 102 -9.25 3.42 3.48
CA MET A 102 -8.84 4.35 4.53
C MET A 102 -7.60 5.13 4.08
N SER A 103 -7.50 6.41 4.47
CA SER A 103 -6.31 7.25 4.22
C SER A 103 -5.62 7.58 5.54
N SER A 104 -4.30 7.39 5.61
CA SER A 104 -3.50 7.82 6.77
C SER A 104 -3.58 9.32 6.99
N GLY A 105 -3.61 10.06 5.90
CA GLY A 105 -3.67 11.51 5.81
C GLY A 105 -2.94 11.99 4.55
N LYS A 106 -3.32 13.18 4.09
CA LYS A 106 -2.75 13.82 2.90
C LYS A 106 -2.09 15.14 3.25
N ILE A 107 -1.08 15.53 2.48
CA ILE A 107 -0.51 16.88 2.59
C ILE A 107 -1.44 17.83 1.81
N HIS A 108 -2.22 18.64 2.54
CA HIS A 108 -3.18 19.57 1.95
C HIS A 108 -2.62 20.97 1.74
N GLN A 109 -1.59 21.36 2.50
CA GLN A 109 -1.02 22.71 2.47
C GLN A 109 0.50 22.68 2.62
N ALA A 110 1.18 23.72 2.10
CA ALA A 110 2.60 23.88 2.34
C ALA A 110 2.89 24.13 3.83
N ASN A 111 3.98 23.55 4.32
CA ASN A 111 4.42 23.62 5.72
C ASN A 111 3.49 22.91 6.74
N GLU A 112 2.69 21.96 6.31
CA GLU A 112 1.76 21.20 7.15
C GLU A 112 2.44 20.24 8.15
N GLY A 113 3.75 20.17 8.14
CA GLY A 113 4.54 19.36 9.07
C GLY A 113 5.07 18.05 8.45
N CYS A 114 5.59 17.19 9.31
CA CYS A 114 6.25 15.95 8.92
C CYS A 114 5.23 14.81 8.73
N SER A 115 5.43 13.98 7.72
CA SER A 115 4.72 12.70 7.52
C SER A 115 4.91 11.69 8.67
N CYS A 116 5.83 11.98 9.60
CA CYS A 116 6.14 11.12 10.75
C CYS A 116 4.90 10.78 11.60
N ALA A 117 4.01 11.75 11.81
CA ALA A 117 2.77 11.54 12.60
C ALA A 117 1.86 10.50 11.92
N MET A 118 1.62 10.65 10.63
CA MET A 118 0.80 9.72 9.84
C MET A 118 1.39 8.32 9.83
N GLY A 119 2.70 8.21 9.60
CA GLY A 119 3.42 6.94 9.60
C GLY A 119 3.36 6.23 10.95
N THR A 120 3.47 6.96 12.07
CA THR A 120 3.41 6.38 13.42
C THR A 120 2.01 5.83 13.72
N VAL A 121 0.94 6.61 13.45
CA VAL A 121 -0.44 6.15 13.64
C VAL A 121 -0.71 4.90 12.82
N MET A 122 -0.30 4.89 11.53
CA MET A 122 -0.51 3.73 10.66
C MET A 122 0.29 2.50 11.10
N THR A 123 1.52 2.69 11.54
CA THR A 123 2.33 1.58 12.08
C THR A 123 1.63 0.93 13.28
N GLN A 124 1.16 1.74 14.23
CA GLN A 124 0.45 1.22 15.40
C GLN A 124 -0.91 0.62 15.01
N PHE A 125 -1.65 1.25 14.08
CA PHE A 125 -2.91 0.71 13.58
C PHE A 125 -2.73 -0.70 13.02
N ILE A 126 -1.79 -0.89 12.08
CA ILE A 126 -1.57 -2.19 11.43
C ILE A 126 -1.09 -3.27 12.40
N GLN A 127 -0.33 -2.89 13.44
CA GLN A 127 0.10 -3.80 14.49
C GLN A 127 -1.07 -4.27 15.36
N ASN A 128 -2.02 -3.38 15.65
CA ASN A 128 -3.20 -3.67 16.47
C ASN A 128 -4.41 -4.21 15.69
N LEU A 129 -4.40 -4.09 14.36
CA LEU A 129 -5.48 -4.63 13.51
C LEU A 129 -5.50 -6.15 13.55
N ARG A 130 -6.67 -6.75 13.76
CA ARG A 130 -6.92 -8.18 13.64
C ARG A 130 -7.84 -8.45 12.46
N LEU A 131 -7.49 -9.47 11.70
CA LEU A 131 -8.22 -9.89 10.52
C LEU A 131 -8.63 -11.35 10.65
N THR A 132 -9.81 -11.68 10.14
CA THR A 132 -10.25 -13.06 9.93
C THR A 132 -9.58 -13.67 8.69
N GLU A 133 -9.82 -14.95 8.42
CA GLU A 133 -9.26 -15.65 7.25
C GLU A 133 -9.78 -15.11 5.91
N ASP A 134 -10.97 -14.51 5.91
CA ASP A 134 -11.57 -13.94 4.70
C ASP A 134 -11.29 -12.45 4.53
N GLN A 135 -10.52 -11.86 5.43
CA GLN A 135 -10.19 -10.43 5.42
C GLN A 135 -8.74 -10.19 5.00
N PHE A 136 -8.56 -9.13 4.19
CA PHE A 136 -7.25 -8.68 3.72
C PHE A 136 -7.08 -7.19 3.96
N ALA A 137 -5.90 -6.78 4.43
CA ALA A 137 -5.49 -5.39 4.48
C ALA A 137 -4.33 -5.18 3.49
N LEU A 138 -4.52 -4.30 2.51
CA LEU A 138 -3.53 -3.92 1.50
C LEU A 138 -3.06 -2.51 1.80
N MET A 139 -1.77 -2.36 2.13
CA MET A 139 -1.17 -1.05 2.39
C MET A 139 -0.45 -0.55 1.16
N ASP A 140 -0.95 0.52 0.53
CA ASP A 140 -0.23 1.25 -0.53
C ASP A 140 0.80 2.17 0.13
N MET A 141 2.07 1.74 0.08
CA MET A 141 3.15 2.41 0.79
C MET A 141 3.69 3.60 -0.02
N GLU A 142 4.19 4.61 0.70
CA GLU A 142 5.03 5.64 0.11
C GLU A 142 6.23 5.01 -0.64
N ALA A 143 6.78 5.73 -1.61
CA ALA A 143 7.95 5.27 -2.34
C ALA A 143 9.19 5.24 -1.43
N GLY A 144 10.05 4.23 -1.62
CA GLY A 144 11.30 4.13 -0.88
C GLY A 144 11.33 3.00 0.14
N ILE A 145 12.23 3.12 1.11
CA ILE A 145 12.50 2.13 2.16
C ILE A 145 12.30 2.69 3.58
N GLU A 146 11.87 3.94 3.69
CA GLU A 146 11.80 4.67 4.97
C GLU A 146 10.84 4.01 5.96
N HIS A 147 9.79 3.37 5.44
CA HIS A 147 8.81 2.64 6.24
C HIS A 147 9.40 1.41 6.96
N PHE A 148 10.46 0.78 6.42
CA PHE A 148 11.18 -0.27 7.12
C PHE A 148 11.85 0.26 8.40
N GLY A 149 12.35 1.49 8.37
CA GLY A 149 12.91 2.15 9.56
C GLY A 149 11.87 2.54 10.60
N ARG A 150 10.57 2.58 10.22
CA ARG A 150 9.44 2.93 11.10
C ARG A 150 8.75 1.71 11.73
N GLY A 151 9.16 0.48 11.38
CA GLY A 151 8.64 -0.76 11.97
C GLY A 151 7.27 -1.20 11.45
N ILE A 152 6.80 -0.70 10.30
CA ILE A 152 5.56 -1.16 9.64
C ILE A 152 5.64 -2.66 9.32
N ASP A 153 6.83 -3.11 8.97
CA ASP A 153 7.19 -4.49 8.70
C ASP A 153 6.79 -5.47 9.82
N ASN A 154 6.80 -5.02 11.08
CA ASN A 154 6.36 -5.86 12.20
C ASN A 154 4.87 -6.17 12.17
N GLY A 155 4.06 -5.29 11.58
CA GLY A 155 2.61 -5.40 11.52
C GLY A 155 2.06 -6.14 10.30
N VAL A 156 2.87 -6.42 9.26
CA VAL A 156 2.42 -7.07 8.02
C VAL A 156 2.84 -8.54 7.96
N ASP A 157 2.09 -9.33 7.17
CA ASP A 157 2.36 -10.75 6.96
C ASP A 157 3.20 -11.01 5.70
N LEU A 158 3.05 -10.13 4.69
CA LEU A 158 3.65 -10.27 3.37
C LEU A 158 4.04 -8.92 2.80
N ILE A 159 5.13 -8.86 2.04
CA ILE A 159 5.57 -7.69 1.28
C ILE A 159 5.51 -8.00 -0.21
N LEU A 160 4.75 -7.19 -0.98
CA LEU A 160 4.74 -7.21 -2.42
C LEU A 160 5.60 -6.06 -2.94
N ILE A 161 6.62 -6.39 -3.72
CA ILE A 161 7.58 -5.43 -4.26
C ILE A 161 7.29 -5.24 -5.74
N ILE A 162 6.84 -4.04 -6.11
CA ILE A 162 6.47 -3.70 -7.48
C ILE A 162 7.69 -3.18 -8.21
N ILE A 163 8.00 -3.77 -9.36
CA ILE A 163 9.17 -3.46 -10.19
C ILE A 163 8.70 -3.04 -11.58
N ASP A 164 9.05 -1.82 -12.01
CA ASP A 164 8.90 -1.36 -13.39
C ASP A 164 10.24 -1.52 -14.16
N PRO A 165 10.25 -1.45 -15.50
CA PRO A 165 11.46 -1.66 -16.31
C PRO A 165 12.42 -0.47 -16.23
N SER A 166 12.95 -0.19 -15.04
CA SER A 166 13.96 0.83 -14.81
C SER A 166 15.06 0.32 -13.87
N TYR A 167 16.29 0.77 -14.08
CA TYR A 167 17.43 0.38 -13.25
C TYR A 167 17.22 0.69 -11.79
N GLU A 168 16.69 1.89 -11.47
CA GLU A 168 16.43 2.32 -10.09
C GLU A 168 15.38 1.45 -9.40
N SER A 169 14.37 0.98 -10.15
CA SER A 169 13.36 0.06 -9.62
C SER A 169 13.96 -1.28 -9.25
N LEU A 170 14.83 -1.82 -10.09
CA LEU A 170 15.57 -3.05 -9.83
C LEU A 170 16.50 -2.93 -8.62
N GLN A 171 17.26 -1.84 -8.51
CA GLN A 171 18.16 -1.60 -7.37
C GLN A 171 17.38 -1.46 -6.05
N LEU A 172 16.28 -0.68 -6.07
CA LEU A 172 15.44 -0.51 -4.90
C LEU A 172 14.76 -1.82 -4.49
N SER A 173 14.27 -2.61 -5.46
CA SER A 173 13.64 -3.89 -5.18
C SER A 173 14.58 -4.89 -4.53
N LYS A 174 15.85 -4.92 -4.96
CA LYS A 174 16.91 -5.70 -4.31
C LYS A 174 17.08 -5.28 -2.87
N LYS A 175 17.19 -3.96 -2.61
CA LYS A 175 17.37 -3.42 -1.26
C LYS A 175 16.18 -3.76 -0.34
N ILE A 176 14.95 -3.63 -0.85
CA ILE A 176 13.73 -4.02 -0.11
C ILE A 176 13.77 -5.53 0.19
N GLY A 177 14.15 -6.36 -0.78
CA GLY A 177 14.27 -7.80 -0.60
C GLY A 177 15.28 -8.17 0.48
N GLU A 178 16.48 -7.58 0.48
CA GLU A 178 17.52 -7.77 1.50
C GLU A 178 17.01 -7.38 2.90
N LEU A 179 16.30 -6.24 3.01
CA LEU A 179 15.70 -5.81 4.26
C LEU A 179 14.63 -6.78 4.73
N SER A 180 13.74 -7.23 3.83
CA SER A 180 12.68 -8.22 4.13
C SER A 180 13.27 -9.53 4.64
N GLU A 181 14.36 -10.02 4.04
CA GLU A 181 15.07 -11.21 4.54
C GLU A 181 15.68 -11.01 5.91
N SER A 182 16.28 -9.84 6.16
CA SER A 182 16.92 -9.53 7.46
C SER A 182 15.93 -9.58 8.63
N ILE A 183 14.67 -9.23 8.38
CA ILE A 183 13.58 -9.26 9.37
C ILE A 183 12.71 -10.53 9.25
N ARG A 184 13.08 -11.48 8.39
CA ARG A 184 12.39 -12.75 8.15
C ARG A 184 10.93 -12.58 7.71
N LYS A 185 10.63 -11.55 6.90
CA LYS A 185 9.32 -11.36 6.30
C LYS A 185 9.25 -11.99 4.90
N PRO A 186 8.19 -12.75 4.60
CA PRO A 186 7.93 -13.22 3.25
C PRO A 186 7.78 -12.03 2.30
N PHE A 187 8.37 -12.16 1.11
CA PHE A 187 8.19 -11.15 0.07
C PHE A 187 8.15 -11.81 -1.31
N TYR A 188 7.47 -11.14 -2.24
CA TYR A 188 7.41 -11.51 -3.65
C TYR A 188 7.51 -10.28 -4.54
N TYR A 189 8.01 -10.51 -5.75
CA TYR A 189 8.08 -9.48 -6.78
C TYR A 189 6.87 -9.53 -7.70
N VAL A 190 6.39 -8.35 -8.08
CA VAL A 190 5.42 -8.14 -9.14
C VAL A 190 6.13 -7.32 -10.22
N LEU A 191 6.45 -7.95 -11.36
CA LEU A 191 6.96 -7.23 -12.51
C LEU A 191 5.81 -6.50 -13.18
N ASN A 192 5.91 -5.19 -13.30
CA ASN A 192 4.86 -4.33 -13.86
C ASN A 192 5.33 -3.60 -15.11
N LYS A 193 4.41 -3.22 -16.00
CA LYS A 193 4.68 -2.58 -17.28
C LYS A 193 5.57 -3.42 -18.20
N VAL A 194 5.40 -4.72 -18.13
CA VAL A 194 6.17 -5.67 -18.94
C VAL A 194 5.72 -5.62 -20.39
N THR A 195 6.68 -5.60 -21.30
CA THR A 195 6.45 -5.75 -22.75
C THR A 195 7.20 -6.97 -23.26
N LYS A 196 6.93 -7.39 -24.50
CA LYS A 196 7.65 -8.52 -25.10
C LYS A 196 9.16 -8.26 -25.18
N GLU A 197 9.54 -7.00 -25.35
CA GLU A 197 10.93 -6.58 -25.53
C GLU A 197 11.70 -6.55 -24.21
N ASN A 198 11.04 -6.29 -23.06
CA ASN A 198 11.72 -6.14 -21.78
C ASN A 198 11.53 -7.32 -20.81
N GLN A 199 10.66 -8.27 -21.13
CA GLN A 199 10.28 -9.36 -20.23
C GLN A 199 11.48 -10.20 -19.79
N GLU A 200 12.27 -10.69 -20.73
CA GLU A 200 13.43 -11.53 -20.44
C GLU A 200 14.48 -10.75 -19.64
N MET A 201 14.80 -9.53 -20.06
CA MET A 201 15.74 -8.66 -19.34
C MET A 201 15.30 -8.38 -17.89
N MET A 202 14.01 -8.17 -17.64
CA MET A 202 13.50 -7.94 -16.28
C MET A 202 13.66 -9.18 -15.41
N TYR A 203 13.37 -10.38 -15.96
CA TYR A 203 13.54 -11.63 -15.23
C TYR A 203 15.00 -11.93 -14.90
N GLU A 204 15.92 -11.65 -15.82
CA GLU A 204 17.36 -11.82 -15.61
C GLU A 204 17.94 -10.80 -14.62
N ALA A 205 17.44 -9.56 -14.68
CA ALA A 205 17.95 -8.47 -13.85
C ALA A 205 17.42 -8.45 -12.42
N VAL A 206 16.29 -9.11 -12.14
CA VAL A 206 15.73 -9.16 -10.79
C VAL A 206 16.62 -10.03 -9.88
N TRP A 207 16.92 -9.54 -8.69
CA TRP A 207 17.86 -10.17 -7.75
C TRP A 207 17.56 -11.64 -7.43
N ASN A 208 16.28 -12.01 -7.34
CA ASN A 208 15.86 -13.39 -7.09
C ASN A 208 14.58 -13.69 -7.88
N SER A 209 14.75 -14.15 -9.12
CA SER A 209 13.63 -14.42 -10.03
C SER A 209 12.67 -15.51 -9.56
N SER A 210 13.10 -16.41 -8.68
CA SER A 210 12.22 -17.43 -8.10
C SER A 210 11.13 -16.83 -7.19
N ARG A 211 11.27 -15.58 -6.77
CA ARG A 211 10.28 -14.84 -6.00
C ARG A 211 9.35 -13.96 -6.86
N VAL A 212 9.43 -14.04 -8.17
CA VAL A 212 8.48 -13.37 -9.05
C VAL A 212 7.16 -14.11 -9.00
N ALA A 213 6.17 -13.50 -8.34
CA ALA A 213 4.83 -14.07 -8.22
C ALA A 213 4.03 -13.87 -9.50
N VAL A 214 4.18 -12.71 -10.15
CA VAL A 214 3.40 -12.36 -11.34
C VAL A 214 4.12 -11.32 -12.20
N SER A 215 3.84 -11.38 -13.50
CA SER A 215 4.27 -10.38 -14.49
C SER A 215 3.05 -9.74 -15.13
N LEU A 216 2.93 -8.42 -14.97
CA LEU A 216 1.82 -7.62 -15.48
C LEU A 216 2.25 -6.89 -16.76
N SER A 217 1.60 -7.23 -17.85
CA SER A 217 1.85 -6.58 -19.14
C SER A 217 1.49 -5.09 -19.10
N ALA A 218 2.24 -4.28 -19.81
CA ALA A 218 1.87 -2.90 -20.09
C ALA A 218 0.48 -2.89 -20.77
N ASN A 219 -0.47 -2.18 -20.15
CA ASN A 219 -1.86 -2.13 -20.58
C ASN A 219 -2.27 -0.68 -20.86
N SER A 220 -2.65 -0.41 -22.10
CA SER A 220 -3.05 0.93 -22.55
C SER A 220 -4.38 1.40 -21.92
N GLY A 221 -5.28 0.48 -21.58
CA GLY A 221 -6.53 0.76 -20.85
C GLY A 221 -6.24 1.28 -19.46
N ILE A 222 -5.44 0.54 -18.68
CA ILE A 222 -5.00 0.95 -17.33
C ILE A 222 -4.26 2.28 -17.37
N MET A 223 -3.36 2.47 -18.32
CA MET A 223 -2.63 3.73 -18.49
C MET A 223 -3.59 4.89 -18.78
N ARG A 224 -4.54 4.70 -19.68
CA ARG A 224 -5.54 5.72 -20.05
C ARG A 224 -6.45 6.08 -18.88
N GLU A 225 -6.98 5.08 -18.17
CA GLU A 225 -7.84 5.29 -17.00
C GLU A 225 -7.08 6.04 -15.90
N GLY A 226 -5.84 5.62 -15.61
CA GLY A 226 -4.96 6.28 -14.65
C GLY A 226 -4.66 7.73 -15.02
N LEU A 227 -4.31 8.01 -16.29
CA LEU A 227 -4.04 9.37 -16.78
C LEU A 227 -5.26 10.28 -16.69
N MET A 228 -6.46 9.73 -16.92
CA MET A 228 -7.72 10.47 -16.84
C MET A 228 -8.26 10.58 -15.41
N GLY A 229 -7.58 10.03 -14.41
CA GLY A 229 -8.04 10.00 -13.03
C GLY A 229 -9.36 9.26 -12.84
N LYS A 230 -9.58 8.23 -13.65
CA LYS A 230 -10.80 7.40 -13.63
C LYS A 230 -10.59 6.13 -12.82
N GLU A 231 -11.70 5.49 -12.51
CA GLU A 231 -11.70 4.15 -11.94
C GLU A 231 -11.06 3.14 -12.90
N LEU A 232 -10.24 2.23 -12.35
CA LEU A 232 -9.67 1.11 -13.10
C LEU A 232 -10.73 0.03 -13.27
N LEU A 233 -11.15 -0.22 -14.51
CA LEU A 233 -12.14 -1.24 -14.87
C LEU A 233 -11.51 -2.49 -15.48
N GLU A 234 -10.27 -2.40 -15.91
CA GLU A 234 -9.50 -3.52 -16.45
C GLU A 234 -9.35 -4.64 -15.40
N LYS A 235 -9.36 -5.88 -15.88
CA LYS A 235 -9.21 -7.10 -15.08
C LYS A 235 -8.10 -7.95 -15.64
N PRO A 236 -6.83 -7.63 -15.38
CA PRO A 236 -5.71 -8.41 -15.90
C PRO A 236 -5.75 -9.84 -15.36
N ASP A 237 -5.77 -10.85 -16.24
CA ASP A 237 -5.78 -12.28 -15.88
C ASP A 237 -4.67 -12.63 -14.89
N ALA A 238 -3.50 -11.99 -15.03
CA ALA A 238 -2.37 -12.22 -14.15
C ALA A 238 -2.66 -11.81 -12.69
N ILE A 239 -3.46 -10.77 -12.44
CA ILE A 239 -3.94 -10.39 -11.10
C ILE A 239 -5.02 -11.34 -10.62
N GLU A 240 -5.98 -11.69 -11.48
CA GLU A 240 -7.03 -12.65 -11.12
C GLU A 240 -6.46 -14.01 -10.71
N ASN A 241 -5.36 -14.44 -11.32
CA ASN A 241 -4.70 -15.71 -10.99
C ASN A 241 -3.79 -15.63 -9.75
N LEU A 242 -3.42 -14.42 -9.30
CA LEU A 242 -2.62 -14.21 -8.09
C LEU A 242 -3.46 -14.36 -6.81
N THR A 243 -4.76 -14.16 -6.90
CA THR A 243 -5.73 -14.22 -5.79
C THR A 243 -6.36 -15.60 -5.72
#